data_8b79585c3a048806926b6e73493e5d21
#
_entry.id   8b79585c3a048806926b6e73493e5d21
#
_cell.length_a   1.000
_cell.length_b   1.000
_cell.length_c   1.000
_cell.angle_alpha   90.00
_cell.angle_beta   90.00
_cell.angle_gamma   90.00
#
_symmetry.space_group_name_H-M   'P 1'
#
loop_
_entity.id
_entity.type
_entity.pdbx_description
1 polymer ?
#
loop_
_entity_poly.entity_id
_entity_poly.type
_entity_poly.pdbx_seq_one_letter_code
_entity_poly.pdbx_strand_id
1 'polypeptide(L)'
;MIVAGMMTTSCSSDNDGVEQQTNNQTGVIALKAEVVPMNTLQEGERTDTRSRVISAEYENTINNIHIVVFGSDGKKIKHFYSPMYVDNPYTTLLNIGSSHAGETVTIYAIANVGDADMFENLENVTDYTQTAFEGLNLRVSATDGVQSIGQGTQLLYSQAGTNLTTINNAEAPVMVTKLENVTVANNGLTRATLSFTRQNTKITLNLIPQKMKIVKYRVCSIPKISYVFSKGTNVPEVEYGDIPYVEVPAADQSKQIKQAFYVYENYNENIVGAVKQTDRCEANIPNGAHPTYVEIVGIPDGFTDQYLYRVYLGGVSSQNEIQYHKITLLRNYEYYVTVKLAGDGTGDPRVSKVE
;
A
#
# COMPACT_ATOMS: atom_id res chain seq x y z
N MET A 1 -41.42 -28.52 -48.01
CA MET A 1 -40.87 -29.37 -46.96
C MET A 1 -39.44 -28.90 -46.73
N ILE A 2 -39.29 -28.01 -45.77
CA ILE A 2 -38.00 -27.33 -45.48
C ILE A 2 -37.46 -27.97 -44.20
N VAL A 3 -36.32 -28.59 -44.26
CA VAL A 3 -35.62 -29.20 -43.14
C VAL A 3 -34.65 -28.11 -42.61
N ALA A 4 -34.94 -27.57 -41.42
CA ALA A 4 -34.05 -26.68 -40.69
C ALA A 4 -33.00 -27.50 -39.92
N GLY A 5 -31.77 -27.42 -40.33
CA GLY A 5 -30.64 -27.94 -39.58
C GLY A 5 -30.29 -27.04 -38.39
N MET A 6 -30.44 -27.52 -37.16
CA MET A 6 -29.90 -26.90 -35.96
C MET A 6 -28.38 -27.09 -35.94
N MET A 7 -27.65 -26.01 -36.10
CA MET A 7 -26.23 -25.96 -35.72
C MET A 7 -26.15 -25.71 -34.23
N THR A 8 -25.72 -26.68 -33.46
CA THR A 8 -25.27 -26.52 -32.08
C THR A 8 -23.87 -25.88 -32.10
N THR A 9 -23.77 -24.62 -31.79
CA THR A 9 -22.50 -23.99 -31.49
C THR A 9 -22.09 -24.41 -30.07
N SER A 10 -21.16 -25.34 -30.00
CA SER A 10 -20.40 -25.64 -28.79
C SER A 10 -19.48 -24.45 -28.53
N CYS A 11 -19.74 -23.70 -27.46
CA CYS A 11 -18.77 -22.77 -26.92
C CYS A 11 -17.71 -23.60 -26.19
N SER A 12 -16.62 -23.91 -26.86
CA SER A 12 -15.36 -24.25 -26.20
C SER A 12 -14.69 -22.95 -25.84
N SER A 13 -14.50 -22.76 -24.56
CA SER A 13 -13.69 -21.67 -24.00
C SER A 13 -12.21 -22.00 -24.23
N ASP A 14 -11.77 -21.91 -25.48
CA ASP A 14 -10.35 -22.02 -25.80
C ASP A 14 -9.74 -20.65 -25.85
N ASN A 15 -8.87 -20.39 -24.88
CA ASN A 15 -7.95 -19.26 -24.75
C ASN A 15 -6.89 -19.23 -25.88
N ASP A 16 -7.11 -19.94 -26.98
CA ASP A 16 -6.15 -20.11 -28.07
C ASP A 16 -6.14 -18.97 -29.10
N GLY A 17 -7.07 -17.98 -28.96
CA GLY A 17 -7.16 -16.89 -29.93
C GLY A 17 -5.97 -15.90 -29.93
N VAL A 18 -5.16 -15.90 -28.87
CA VAL A 18 -3.99 -15.00 -28.74
C VAL A 18 -2.71 -15.62 -29.32
N GLU A 19 -2.64 -16.94 -29.41
CA GLU A 19 -1.41 -17.62 -29.88
C GLU A 19 -1.22 -17.59 -31.39
N GLN A 20 -2.28 -17.50 -32.20
CA GLN A 20 -2.14 -17.56 -33.65
C GLN A 20 -1.75 -16.26 -34.35
N GLN A 21 -1.86 -15.10 -33.69
CA GLN A 21 -1.43 -13.81 -34.26
C GLN A 21 0.01 -13.41 -33.92
N THR A 22 0.71 -14.19 -33.10
CA THR A 22 1.96 -13.77 -32.48
C THR A 22 3.24 -14.18 -33.20
N ASN A 23 3.17 -15.01 -34.22
CA ASN A 23 4.38 -15.59 -34.83
C ASN A 23 5.23 -14.65 -35.69
N ASN A 24 4.80 -13.39 -35.92
CA ASN A 24 5.56 -12.42 -36.70
C ASN A 24 5.70 -11.02 -36.03
N GLN A 25 5.39 -10.89 -34.74
CA GLN A 25 5.41 -9.59 -34.06
C GLN A 25 6.73 -9.36 -33.34
N THR A 26 7.70 -8.80 -34.06
CA THR A 26 8.98 -8.34 -33.48
C THR A 26 8.79 -7.03 -32.74
N GLY A 27 9.38 -6.90 -31.54
CA GLY A 27 9.27 -5.69 -30.73
C GLY A 27 7.92 -5.55 -30.00
N VAL A 28 7.20 -6.67 -29.80
CA VAL A 28 5.96 -6.72 -29.03
C VAL A 28 6.18 -7.47 -27.73
N ILE A 29 5.68 -6.90 -26.63
CA ILE A 29 5.71 -7.48 -25.28
C ILE A 29 4.28 -7.83 -24.86
N ALA A 30 4.01 -9.10 -24.62
CA ALA A 30 2.78 -9.53 -23.97
C ALA A 30 2.96 -9.41 -22.45
N LEU A 31 2.21 -8.52 -21.86
CA LEU A 31 2.23 -8.26 -20.43
C LEU A 31 1.04 -8.93 -19.76
N LYS A 32 1.30 -9.64 -18.66
CA LYS A 32 0.30 -10.09 -17.71
C LYS A 32 0.52 -9.27 -16.42
N ALA A 33 -0.53 -8.64 -15.92
CA ALA A 33 -0.48 -7.94 -14.62
C ALA A 33 -1.25 -8.75 -13.58
N GLU A 34 -0.67 -8.89 -12.40
CA GLU A 34 -1.28 -9.55 -11.25
C GLU A 34 -0.93 -8.80 -9.96
N VAL A 35 -1.83 -8.82 -8.99
CA VAL A 35 -1.61 -8.18 -7.68
C VAL A 35 -1.05 -9.19 -6.70
N VAL A 36 0.11 -8.86 -6.12
CA VAL A 36 0.73 -9.67 -5.07
C VAL A 36 -0.06 -9.50 -3.77
N PRO A 37 -0.42 -10.58 -3.07
CA PRO A 37 -1.06 -10.48 -1.77
C PRO A 37 -0.23 -9.64 -0.78
N MET A 38 -0.91 -8.94 0.13
CA MET A 38 -0.21 -8.29 1.25
C MET A 38 0.45 -9.33 2.15
N ASN A 39 1.67 -9.04 2.59
CA ASN A 39 2.30 -9.80 3.65
C ASN A 39 1.66 -9.38 4.99
N THR A 40 1.08 -10.32 5.71
CA THR A 40 0.48 -10.04 7.03
C THR A 40 1.49 -10.28 8.12
N LEU A 41 1.76 -9.26 8.93
CA LEU A 41 2.60 -9.33 10.12
C LEU A 41 1.73 -9.15 11.36
N GLN A 42 1.83 -10.08 12.31
CA GLN A 42 1.02 -10.04 13.51
C GLN A 42 1.86 -9.69 14.74
N GLU A 43 1.50 -8.59 15.39
CA GLU A 43 2.06 -8.19 16.69
C GLU A 43 1.02 -8.46 17.79
N GLY A 44 1.32 -9.37 18.72
CA GLY A 44 0.45 -9.75 19.85
C GLY A 44 -0.16 -11.14 19.74
N GLU A 45 -0.84 -11.58 20.81
CA GLU A 45 -1.52 -12.89 20.86
C GLU A 45 -2.67 -12.98 19.86
N ARG A 46 -2.68 -14.05 19.09
CA ARG A 46 -3.74 -14.38 18.14
C ARG A 46 -5.01 -14.81 18.89
N THR A 47 -5.98 -13.93 19.01
CA THR A 47 -7.36 -14.34 19.24
C THR A 47 -8.07 -14.41 17.89
N ASP A 48 -8.35 -15.61 17.47
CA ASP A 48 -9.01 -15.93 16.21
C ASP A 48 -10.46 -15.42 16.21
N THR A 49 -10.65 -14.19 15.72
CA THR A 49 -11.97 -13.76 15.27
C THR A 49 -11.78 -13.03 13.94
N ARG A 50 -12.04 -13.76 12.87
CA ARG A 50 -12.10 -13.26 11.50
C ARG A 50 -13.14 -12.14 11.39
N SER A 51 -12.73 -10.91 11.59
CA SER A 51 -13.52 -9.77 11.17
C SER A 51 -12.87 -9.21 9.91
N ARG A 52 -13.53 -9.45 8.79
CA ARG A 52 -13.23 -8.78 7.52
C ARG A 52 -13.48 -7.30 7.70
N VAL A 53 -12.44 -6.51 7.85
CA VAL A 53 -12.57 -5.06 8.01
C VAL A 53 -12.69 -4.35 6.65
N ILE A 54 -12.23 -4.98 5.56
CA ILE A 54 -12.44 -4.52 4.18
C ILE A 54 -12.59 -5.77 3.32
N SER A 55 -13.43 -5.72 2.28
CA SER A 55 -13.38 -6.79 1.29
C SER A 55 -12.02 -6.74 0.61
N ALA A 56 -11.31 -7.85 0.63
CA ALA A 56 -10.04 -8.02 -0.08
C ALA A 56 -10.14 -7.66 -1.59
N GLU A 57 -11.34 -7.49 -2.08
CA GLU A 57 -11.69 -7.13 -3.43
C GLU A 57 -11.16 -5.76 -3.83
N TYR A 58 -11.41 -4.71 -3.02
CA TYR A 58 -10.93 -3.35 -3.34
C TYR A 58 -9.41 -3.21 -3.20
N GLU A 59 -8.82 -3.93 -2.27
CA GLU A 59 -7.36 -3.91 -2.07
C GLU A 59 -6.60 -4.56 -3.22
N ASN A 60 -7.27 -5.35 -4.05
CA ASN A 60 -6.69 -6.10 -5.17
C ASN A 60 -7.15 -5.61 -6.54
N THR A 61 -7.95 -4.54 -6.58
CA THR A 61 -8.53 -4.06 -7.84
C THR A 61 -7.57 -3.13 -8.56
N ILE A 62 -7.40 -3.35 -9.87
CA ILE A 62 -6.73 -2.44 -10.79
C ILE A 62 -7.82 -1.74 -11.61
N ASN A 63 -8.03 -0.43 -11.36
CA ASN A 63 -9.04 0.37 -12.08
C ASN A 63 -8.46 0.98 -13.37
N ASN A 64 -7.21 1.38 -13.33
CA ASN A 64 -6.46 1.94 -14.44
C ASN A 64 -4.98 1.62 -14.29
N ILE A 65 -4.23 1.69 -15.38
CA ILE A 65 -2.82 1.33 -15.39
C ILE A 65 -2.03 2.22 -16.36
N HIS A 66 -0.90 2.73 -15.88
CA HIS A 66 0.15 3.32 -16.70
C HIS A 66 1.32 2.35 -16.78
N ILE A 67 1.83 2.12 -17.99
CA ILE A 67 3.01 1.30 -18.25
C ILE A 67 4.02 2.16 -18.99
N VAL A 68 5.24 2.22 -18.47
CA VAL A 68 6.34 2.99 -19.05
C VAL A 68 7.53 2.08 -19.29
N VAL A 69 8.08 2.11 -20.49
CA VAL A 69 9.24 1.33 -20.89
C VAL A 69 10.43 2.23 -21.12
N PHE A 70 11.55 1.89 -20.50
CA PHE A 70 12.83 2.56 -20.68
C PHE A 70 13.84 1.61 -21.32
N GLY A 71 14.65 2.15 -22.23
CA GLY A 71 15.78 1.44 -22.80
C GLY A 71 16.95 1.31 -21.83
N SER A 72 17.97 0.55 -22.21
CA SER A 72 19.20 0.39 -21.44
C SER A 72 19.98 1.70 -21.26
N ASP A 73 19.73 2.69 -22.10
CA ASP A 73 20.26 4.06 -22.00
C ASP A 73 19.47 4.95 -21.01
N GLY A 74 18.43 4.42 -20.37
CA GLY A 74 17.57 5.11 -19.44
C GLY A 74 16.59 6.09 -20.09
N LYS A 75 16.45 6.09 -21.43
CA LYS A 75 15.49 6.92 -22.14
C LYS A 75 14.16 6.20 -22.28
N LYS A 76 13.05 6.99 -22.22
CA LYS A 76 11.72 6.46 -22.44
C LYS A 76 11.54 5.99 -23.90
N ILE A 77 11.14 4.74 -24.04
CA ILE A 77 10.78 4.13 -25.32
C ILE A 77 9.27 4.29 -25.55
N LYS A 78 8.46 3.95 -24.55
CA LYS A 78 7.00 3.91 -24.69
C LYS A 78 6.31 4.25 -23.37
N HIS A 79 5.19 4.97 -23.48
CA HIS A 79 4.17 5.09 -22.44
C HIS A 79 2.85 4.52 -22.97
N PHE A 80 2.14 3.82 -22.12
CA PHE A 80 0.81 3.27 -22.41
C PHE A 80 -0.09 3.51 -21.20
N TYR A 81 -1.30 3.99 -21.46
CA TYR A 81 -2.32 4.18 -20.44
C TYR A 81 -3.61 3.43 -20.80
N SER A 82 -4.16 2.70 -19.84
CA SER A 82 -5.48 2.10 -19.92
C SER A 82 -6.38 2.72 -18.82
N PRO A 83 -7.38 3.52 -19.22
CA PRO A 83 -8.23 4.26 -18.28
C PRO A 83 -9.39 3.44 -17.70
N MET A 84 -9.59 2.20 -18.18
CA MET A 84 -10.76 1.40 -17.82
C MET A 84 -10.39 0.35 -16.79
N TYR A 85 -11.39 -0.04 -15.97
CA TYR A 85 -11.30 -1.22 -15.12
C TYR A 85 -10.68 -2.38 -15.87
N VAL A 86 -9.68 -2.98 -15.30
CA VAL A 86 -8.94 -4.10 -15.87
C VAL A 86 -9.15 -5.32 -15.01
N ASP A 87 -9.58 -6.41 -15.64
CA ASP A 87 -9.71 -7.70 -14.98
C ASP A 87 -8.36 -8.13 -14.36
N ASN A 88 -8.42 -8.83 -13.25
CA ASN A 88 -7.22 -9.39 -12.62
C ASN A 88 -7.24 -10.92 -12.86
N PRO A 89 -6.28 -11.49 -13.64
CA PRO A 89 -5.10 -10.85 -14.23
C PRO A 89 -5.41 -10.06 -15.51
N TYR A 90 -4.86 -8.88 -15.62
CA TYR A 90 -4.91 -8.07 -16.83
C TYR A 90 -3.86 -8.53 -17.84
N THR A 91 -4.25 -8.61 -19.12
CA THR A 91 -3.33 -8.94 -20.21
C THR A 91 -3.40 -7.89 -21.31
N THR A 92 -2.23 -7.46 -21.81
CA THR A 92 -2.15 -6.53 -22.93
C THR A 92 -0.92 -6.80 -23.80
N LEU A 93 -0.99 -6.34 -25.05
CA LEU A 93 0.14 -6.35 -25.98
C LEU A 93 0.70 -4.92 -26.10
N LEU A 94 1.94 -4.77 -25.72
CA LEU A 94 2.65 -3.49 -25.81
C LEU A 94 3.62 -3.52 -26.99
N ASN A 95 3.32 -2.77 -28.02
CA ASN A 95 4.22 -2.60 -29.17
C ASN A 95 5.21 -1.46 -28.89
N ILE A 96 6.48 -1.79 -28.75
CA ILE A 96 7.58 -0.84 -28.55
C ILE A 96 8.40 -0.59 -29.81
N GLY A 97 8.06 -1.27 -30.90
CA GLY A 97 8.75 -1.17 -32.20
C GLY A 97 9.82 -2.23 -32.44
N SER A 98 9.93 -2.67 -33.67
CA SER A 98 10.88 -3.71 -34.09
C SER A 98 12.35 -3.27 -33.98
N SER A 99 12.61 -1.96 -33.93
CA SER A 99 13.96 -1.41 -33.71
C SER A 99 14.56 -1.78 -32.36
N HIS A 100 13.71 -2.14 -31.38
CA HIS A 100 14.12 -2.53 -30.02
C HIS A 100 14.26 -4.04 -29.85
N ALA A 101 14.15 -4.83 -30.93
CA ALA A 101 14.38 -6.28 -30.88
C ALA A 101 15.82 -6.58 -30.44
N GLY A 102 15.99 -7.52 -29.51
CA GLY A 102 17.27 -7.87 -28.91
C GLY A 102 17.76 -6.92 -27.81
N GLU A 103 17.12 -5.79 -27.62
CA GLU A 103 17.47 -4.84 -26.55
C GLU A 103 16.96 -5.34 -25.20
N THR A 104 17.63 -4.89 -24.15
CA THR A 104 17.18 -5.06 -22.78
C THR A 104 16.50 -3.79 -22.32
N VAL A 105 15.28 -3.93 -21.78
CA VAL A 105 14.44 -2.82 -21.32
C VAL A 105 14.06 -2.98 -19.85
N THR A 106 13.70 -1.86 -19.22
CA THR A 106 13.07 -1.83 -17.90
C THR A 106 11.62 -1.36 -18.05
N ILE A 107 10.69 -2.11 -17.46
CA ILE A 107 9.26 -1.83 -17.50
C ILE A 107 8.81 -1.41 -16.11
N TYR A 108 8.17 -0.24 -16.04
CA TYR A 108 7.49 0.24 -14.85
C TYR A 108 5.99 0.23 -15.10
N ALA A 109 5.21 -0.07 -14.07
CA ALA A 109 3.79 0.17 -14.12
C ALA A 109 3.29 0.74 -12.80
N ILE A 110 2.30 1.65 -12.92
CA ILE A 110 1.60 2.28 -11.81
C ILE A 110 0.11 2.08 -12.06
N ALA A 111 -0.60 1.55 -11.07
CA ALA A 111 -2.04 1.36 -11.14
C ALA A 111 -2.77 2.25 -10.13
N ASN A 112 -4.03 2.59 -10.47
CA ASN A 112 -4.97 3.32 -9.61
C ASN A 112 -4.57 4.79 -9.33
N VAL A 113 -3.98 5.45 -10.31
CA VAL A 113 -3.62 6.88 -10.22
C VAL A 113 -4.48 7.77 -11.12
N GLY A 114 -5.41 7.17 -11.87
CA GLY A 114 -6.27 7.90 -12.82
C GLY A 114 -5.49 8.42 -14.02
N ASP A 115 -6.14 9.25 -14.78
CA ASP A 115 -5.55 10.05 -15.87
C ASP A 115 -4.92 11.30 -15.23
N ALA A 116 -3.85 11.08 -14.50
CA ALA A 116 -3.21 12.18 -13.80
C ALA A 116 -2.38 13.01 -14.78
N ASP A 117 -2.60 14.33 -14.79
CA ASP A 117 -1.84 15.33 -15.56
C ASP A 117 -0.31 15.19 -15.38
N MET A 118 0.14 14.54 -14.32
CA MET A 118 1.55 14.22 -14.10
C MET A 118 2.14 13.36 -15.22
N PHE A 119 1.31 12.64 -15.98
CA PHE A 119 1.72 11.81 -17.11
C PHE A 119 1.55 12.49 -18.46
N GLU A 120 0.91 13.68 -18.56
CA GLU A 120 0.87 14.46 -19.80
C GLU A 120 2.28 14.74 -20.32
N ASN A 121 3.22 15.04 -19.43
CA ASN A 121 4.61 15.22 -19.79
C ASN A 121 5.29 13.91 -20.24
N LEU A 122 4.80 12.74 -19.81
CA LEU A 122 5.34 11.44 -20.24
C LEU A 122 5.00 11.11 -21.69
N GLU A 123 3.86 11.56 -22.21
CA GLU A 123 3.51 11.35 -23.62
C GLU A 123 4.31 12.28 -24.55
N ASN A 124 4.50 13.53 -24.13
CA ASN A 124 5.02 14.60 -24.98
C ASN A 124 6.53 14.84 -24.83
N VAL A 125 7.17 14.34 -23.76
CA VAL A 125 8.61 14.57 -23.53
C VAL A 125 9.41 13.34 -23.96
N THR A 126 10.12 13.45 -25.06
CA THR A 126 11.02 12.41 -25.59
C THR A 126 12.21 12.16 -24.68
N ASP A 127 12.59 13.13 -23.86
CA ASP A 127 13.78 13.12 -23.01
C ASP A 127 13.50 12.73 -21.54
N TYR A 128 12.33 12.19 -21.25
CA TYR A 128 12.02 11.75 -19.89
C TYR A 128 12.89 10.55 -19.48
N THR A 129 13.69 10.73 -18.45
CA THR A 129 14.67 9.70 -18.02
C THR A 129 14.09 8.76 -16.97
N GLN A 130 14.60 7.54 -16.94
CA GLN A 130 14.29 6.56 -15.91
C GLN A 130 14.56 7.11 -14.50
N THR A 131 15.69 7.82 -14.31
CA THR A 131 16.05 8.44 -13.02
C THR A 131 15.00 9.45 -12.55
N ALA A 132 14.48 10.29 -13.46
CA ALA A 132 13.42 11.25 -13.14
C ALA A 132 12.13 10.51 -12.76
N PHE A 133 11.80 9.43 -13.46
CA PHE A 133 10.63 8.61 -13.18
C PHE A 133 10.72 7.91 -11.81
N GLU A 134 11.87 7.36 -11.46
CA GLU A 134 12.12 6.78 -10.14
C GLU A 134 12.12 7.81 -9.00
N GLY A 135 12.30 9.08 -9.33
CA GLY A 135 12.21 10.20 -8.39
C GLY A 135 10.79 10.65 -8.05
N LEU A 136 9.76 10.10 -8.71
CA LEU A 136 8.37 10.47 -8.46
C LEU A 136 7.96 10.16 -7.01
N ASN A 137 7.19 11.09 -6.44
CA ASN A 137 6.72 11.03 -5.07
C ASN A 137 5.19 11.09 -5.01
N LEU A 138 4.63 10.43 -4.02
CA LEU A 138 3.25 10.57 -3.60
C LEU A 138 3.18 11.47 -2.37
N ARG A 139 2.22 12.40 -2.33
CA ARG A 139 2.00 13.31 -1.20
C ARG A 139 0.60 13.16 -0.64
N VAL A 140 0.48 13.33 0.67
CA VAL A 140 -0.81 13.46 1.37
C VAL A 140 -1.14 14.95 1.46
N SER A 141 -2.37 15.34 1.10
CA SER A 141 -2.83 16.70 1.30
C SER A 141 -2.89 17.05 2.80
N ALA A 142 -2.49 18.27 3.14
CA ALA A 142 -2.47 18.71 4.53
C ALA A 142 -3.86 18.90 5.15
N THR A 143 -4.92 19.04 4.33
CA THR A 143 -6.25 19.47 4.79
C THR A 143 -7.28 18.35 4.88
N ASP A 144 -7.14 17.29 4.10
CA ASP A 144 -8.19 16.28 3.95
C ASP A 144 -7.70 14.84 3.99
N GLY A 145 -6.41 14.62 4.19
CA GLY A 145 -5.81 13.29 4.18
C GLY A 145 -5.83 12.63 2.80
N VAL A 146 -6.01 13.42 1.76
CA VAL A 146 -6.06 12.98 0.37
C VAL A 146 -4.65 12.92 -0.18
N GLN A 147 -4.33 11.81 -0.82
CA GLN A 147 -3.06 11.62 -1.49
C GLN A 147 -3.08 12.29 -2.86
N SER A 148 -2.02 13.00 -3.20
CA SER A 148 -1.81 13.50 -4.55
C SER A 148 -0.55 12.93 -5.18
N ILE A 149 -0.64 12.53 -6.43
CA ILE A 149 0.50 12.19 -7.28
C ILE A 149 0.63 13.32 -8.30
N GLY A 150 1.70 14.11 -8.19
CA GLY A 150 1.80 15.29 -9.01
C GLY A 150 0.60 16.21 -8.80
N GLN A 151 -0.46 16.06 -9.59
CA GLN A 151 -1.73 16.77 -9.45
C GLN A 151 -2.95 15.85 -9.21
N GLY A 152 -2.79 14.54 -9.31
CA GLY A 152 -3.85 13.57 -9.04
C GLY A 152 -4.10 13.37 -7.53
N THR A 153 -5.37 13.12 -7.14
CA THR A 153 -5.77 13.06 -5.73
C THR A 153 -6.32 11.68 -5.37
N GLN A 154 -5.77 11.03 -4.33
CA GLN A 154 -6.29 9.76 -3.81
C GLN A 154 -6.30 9.73 -2.28
N LEU A 155 -7.33 9.10 -1.71
CA LEU A 155 -7.42 8.81 -0.27
C LEU A 155 -6.47 7.70 0.14
N LEU A 156 -5.59 7.96 1.10
CA LEU A 156 -4.63 6.99 1.62
C LEU A 156 -5.05 6.32 2.91
N TYR A 157 -5.91 6.97 3.67
CA TYR A 157 -6.34 6.43 4.94
C TYR A 157 -7.80 6.77 5.19
N SER A 158 -8.53 5.82 5.80
CA SER A 158 -9.86 6.11 6.26
C SER A 158 -9.79 7.00 7.50
N GLN A 159 -10.50 8.12 7.48
CA GLN A 159 -10.84 8.79 8.72
C GLN A 159 -11.80 7.91 9.52
N ALA A 160 -11.67 7.97 10.81
CA ALA A 160 -12.58 7.30 11.72
C ALA A 160 -14.02 7.71 11.50
N GLY A 161 -14.90 6.75 11.55
CA GLY A 161 -16.34 6.94 11.37
C GLY A 161 -16.80 6.91 9.91
N THR A 162 -15.91 6.97 8.93
CA THR A 162 -16.23 6.50 7.60
C THR A 162 -16.09 5.00 7.58
N ASN A 163 -17.20 4.29 7.47
CA ASN A 163 -17.13 2.89 7.05
C ASN A 163 -16.26 2.84 5.80
N LEU A 164 -15.29 1.93 5.74
CA LEU A 164 -14.46 1.70 4.55
C LEU A 164 -15.31 1.34 3.31
N THR A 165 -16.59 1.03 3.48
CA THR A 165 -17.61 0.91 2.43
C THR A 165 -18.01 2.25 1.80
N THR A 166 -17.64 3.39 2.38
CA THR A 166 -17.85 4.75 1.84
C THR A 166 -16.59 5.40 1.26
N ILE A 167 -15.44 4.73 1.27
CA ILE A 167 -14.39 5.04 0.28
C ILE A 167 -15.06 4.75 -1.05
N ASN A 168 -15.32 5.81 -1.82
CA ASN A 168 -15.97 5.69 -3.12
C ASN A 168 -15.30 4.55 -3.90
N ASN A 169 -16.10 3.70 -4.55
CA ASN A 169 -15.66 2.55 -5.34
C ASN A 169 -14.55 2.83 -6.39
N ALA A 170 -14.06 4.04 -6.46
CA ALA A 170 -13.01 4.53 -7.35
C ALA A 170 -11.58 4.50 -6.75
N GLU A 171 -11.42 4.16 -5.46
CA GLU A 171 -10.15 4.42 -4.77
C GLU A 171 -9.47 3.14 -4.27
N ALA A 172 -9.21 2.22 -5.21
CA ALA A 172 -8.25 1.15 -4.96
C ALA A 172 -6.85 1.75 -4.64
N PRO A 173 -6.05 1.12 -3.77
CA PRO A 173 -4.74 1.63 -3.40
C PRO A 173 -3.84 1.76 -4.62
N VAL A 174 -2.98 2.76 -4.63
CA VAL A 174 -1.91 2.86 -5.63
C VAL A 174 -1.04 1.63 -5.54
N MET A 175 -0.81 1.00 -6.69
CA MET A 175 0.03 -0.17 -6.80
C MET A 175 1.11 0.07 -7.84
N VAL A 176 2.28 -0.48 -7.59
CA VAL A 176 3.44 -0.29 -8.46
C VAL A 176 4.15 -1.61 -8.72
N THR A 177 4.82 -1.67 -9.85
CA THR A 177 5.75 -2.74 -10.17
C THR A 177 6.89 -2.22 -11.03
N LYS A 178 8.05 -2.84 -10.88
CA LYS A 178 9.24 -2.63 -11.69
C LYS A 178 9.74 -3.98 -12.16
N LEU A 179 9.96 -4.12 -13.44
CA LEU A 179 10.54 -5.31 -14.03
C LEU A 179 11.79 -4.92 -14.81
N GLU A 180 12.93 -5.32 -14.31
CA GLU A 180 14.25 -5.02 -14.90
C GLU A 180 14.75 -6.15 -15.80
N ASN A 181 15.63 -5.81 -16.70
CA ASN A 181 16.35 -6.76 -17.55
C ASN A 181 15.43 -7.62 -18.45
N VAL A 182 14.37 -7.04 -18.98
CA VAL A 182 13.51 -7.72 -19.95
C VAL A 182 14.18 -7.68 -21.31
N THR A 183 14.64 -8.82 -21.80
CA THR A 183 15.20 -8.90 -23.17
C THR A 183 14.05 -9.03 -24.17
N VAL A 184 13.95 -8.08 -25.08
CA VAL A 184 12.97 -8.08 -26.17
C VAL A 184 13.37 -9.15 -27.20
N ALA A 185 12.46 -10.05 -27.51
CA ALA A 185 12.75 -11.14 -28.46
C ALA A 185 13.09 -10.59 -29.85
N ASN A 186 14.14 -11.14 -30.46
CA ASN A 186 14.52 -10.83 -31.83
C ASN A 186 13.46 -11.29 -32.85
N ASN A 187 12.78 -12.37 -32.53
CA ASN A 187 11.69 -12.92 -33.34
C ASN A 187 10.53 -13.31 -32.42
N GLY A 188 9.31 -12.91 -32.78
CA GLY A 188 8.11 -13.26 -32.06
C GLY A 188 7.85 -12.37 -30.83
N LEU A 189 7.09 -12.91 -29.88
CA LEU A 189 6.53 -12.21 -28.75
C LEU A 189 7.39 -12.38 -27.48
N THR A 190 7.73 -11.27 -26.84
CA THR A 190 8.28 -11.31 -25.47
C THR A 190 7.15 -11.45 -24.47
N ARG A 191 7.28 -12.33 -23.47
CA ARG A 191 6.29 -12.48 -22.41
C ARG A 191 6.87 -11.98 -21.09
N ALA A 192 6.10 -11.18 -20.35
CA ALA A 192 6.51 -10.67 -19.04
C ALA A 192 5.32 -10.55 -18.09
N THR A 193 5.55 -10.76 -16.80
CA THR A 193 4.55 -10.62 -15.74
C THR A 193 4.87 -9.43 -14.87
N LEU A 194 3.90 -8.53 -14.72
CA LEU A 194 3.95 -7.37 -13.84
C LEU A 194 3.29 -7.73 -12.50
N SER A 195 4.10 -7.94 -11.47
CA SER A 195 3.63 -8.28 -10.13
C SER A 195 3.47 -7.01 -9.29
N PHE A 196 2.23 -6.50 -9.20
CA PHE A 196 1.92 -5.27 -8.50
C PHE A 196 1.94 -5.43 -7.00
N THR A 197 2.62 -4.51 -6.32
CA THR A 197 2.60 -4.35 -4.87
C THR A 197 1.99 -3.00 -4.50
N ARG A 198 1.25 -2.97 -3.38
CA ARG A 198 0.65 -1.72 -2.89
C ARG A 198 1.73 -0.80 -2.38
N GLN A 199 1.56 0.47 -2.67
CA GLN A 199 2.48 1.52 -2.27
C GLN A 199 2.35 1.85 -0.76
N ASN A 200 1.22 1.53 -0.16
CA ASN A 200 0.94 1.79 1.24
C ASN A 200 1.16 0.57 2.16
N THR A 201 1.20 0.86 3.44
CA THR A 201 1.17 -0.06 4.57
C THR A 201 -0.24 -0.05 5.18
N LYS A 202 -0.78 -1.20 5.54
CA LYS A 202 -2.04 -1.32 6.29
C LYS A 202 -1.75 -1.56 7.77
N ILE A 203 -2.38 -0.79 8.64
CA ILE A 203 -2.34 -0.96 10.09
C ILE A 203 -3.75 -1.35 10.53
N THR A 204 -3.91 -2.57 11.02
CA THR A 204 -5.17 -3.05 11.58
C THR A 204 -5.08 -3.07 13.10
N LEU A 205 -5.72 -2.10 13.74
CA LEU A 205 -5.78 -1.99 15.19
C LEU A 205 -6.89 -2.88 15.75
N ASN A 206 -6.57 -3.57 16.84
CA ASN A 206 -7.49 -4.33 17.65
C ASN A 206 -7.30 -3.91 19.12
N LEU A 207 -8.08 -2.92 19.56
CA LEU A 207 -7.99 -2.37 20.92
C LEU A 207 -8.97 -3.10 21.82
N ILE A 208 -8.46 -3.70 22.90
CA ILE A 208 -9.24 -4.50 23.86
C ILE A 208 -9.17 -3.82 25.22
N PRO A 209 -10.20 -3.08 25.62
CA PRO A 209 -10.26 -2.48 26.94
C PRO A 209 -10.47 -3.56 28.01
N GLN A 210 -9.55 -3.59 28.97
CA GLN A 210 -9.63 -4.45 30.18
C GLN A 210 -9.55 -3.53 31.40
N LYS A 211 -10.67 -3.36 32.12
CA LYS A 211 -10.75 -2.45 33.29
C LYS A 211 -10.44 -0.98 32.93
N MET A 212 -10.88 -0.53 31.76
CA MET A 212 -10.77 0.85 31.36
C MET A 212 -11.77 1.19 30.24
N LYS A 213 -11.96 2.48 30.00
CA LYS A 213 -12.73 3.04 28.87
C LYS A 213 -11.76 3.67 27.90
N ILE A 214 -11.91 3.36 26.60
CA ILE A 214 -11.15 4.03 25.53
C ILE A 214 -11.94 5.25 25.11
N VAL A 215 -11.38 6.45 25.28
CA VAL A 215 -12.02 7.71 24.94
C VAL A 215 -11.78 8.09 23.49
N LYS A 216 -10.54 7.99 23.05
CA LYS A 216 -10.13 8.30 21.68
C LYS A 216 -8.79 7.64 21.34
N TYR A 217 -8.49 7.54 20.05
CA TYR A 217 -7.22 7.01 19.55
C TYR A 217 -6.87 7.60 18.20
N ARG A 218 -5.59 7.50 17.80
CA ARG A 218 -5.11 7.93 16.49
C ARG A 218 -3.80 7.23 16.11
N VAL A 219 -3.43 7.34 14.83
CA VAL A 219 -2.10 6.98 14.35
C VAL A 219 -1.29 8.25 14.15
N CYS A 220 -0.07 8.26 14.65
CA CYS A 220 0.82 9.41 14.71
C CYS A 220 2.11 9.18 13.95
N SER A 221 2.80 10.27 13.63
CA SER A 221 4.12 10.28 12.99
C SER A 221 4.11 9.52 11.66
N ILE A 222 3.17 9.89 10.78
CA ILE A 222 3.00 9.29 9.45
C ILE A 222 3.74 10.16 8.45
N PRO A 223 4.62 9.58 7.59
CA PRO A 223 5.21 10.31 6.49
C PRO A 223 4.13 10.89 5.57
N LYS A 224 4.21 12.18 5.25
CA LYS A 224 3.28 12.85 4.32
C LYS A 224 3.71 12.70 2.86
N ILE A 225 4.90 12.18 2.63
CA ILE A 225 5.46 11.98 1.30
C ILE A 225 6.20 10.65 1.26
N SER A 226 6.09 9.93 0.16
CA SER A 226 6.79 8.67 -0.08
C SER A 226 7.19 8.55 -1.55
N TYR A 227 8.25 7.82 -1.85
CA TYR A 227 8.58 7.48 -3.22
C TYR A 227 7.50 6.58 -3.85
N VAL A 228 7.18 6.82 -5.11
CA VAL A 228 6.30 5.92 -5.89
C VAL A 228 6.95 4.54 -5.96
N PHE A 229 8.22 4.49 -6.36
CA PHE A 229 9.03 3.26 -6.33
C PHE A 229 9.95 3.30 -5.12
N SER A 230 9.80 2.35 -4.19
CA SER A 230 10.58 2.33 -2.95
C SER A 230 12.07 2.32 -3.22
N LYS A 231 12.78 3.16 -2.46
CA LYS A 231 14.25 3.19 -2.43
C LYS A 231 14.82 2.58 -1.14
N GLY A 232 13.95 1.99 -0.29
CA GLY A 232 14.36 1.47 1.02
C GLY A 232 14.73 2.57 2.03
N THR A 233 14.29 3.79 1.79
CA THR A 233 14.53 4.97 2.66
C THR A 233 13.39 5.95 2.51
N ASN A 234 13.19 6.83 3.50
CA ASN A 234 12.26 7.94 3.39
C ASN A 234 12.75 8.96 2.35
N VAL A 235 11.81 9.76 1.84
CA VAL A 235 12.14 10.92 1.00
C VAL A 235 12.96 11.91 1.85
N PRO A 236 14.01 12.54 1.33
CA PRO A 236 14.74 13.59 2.04
C PRO A 236 13.77 14.70 2.52
N GLU A 237 14.01 15.21 3.72
CA GLU A 237 13.18 16.27 4.34
C GLU A 237 11.68 15.89 4.43
N VAL A 238 11.40 14.61 4.68
CA VAL A 238 10.02 14.13 4.85
C VAL A 238 9.35 14.85 6.02
N GLU A 239 8.14 15.37 5.76
CA GLU A 239 7.27 15.87 6.80
C GLU A 239 6.45 14.73 7.38
N TYR A 240 6.19 14.79 8.70
CA TYR A 240 5.33 13.86 9.41
C TYR A 240 4.05 14.54 9.87
N GLY A 241 3.00 13.76 10.04
CA GLY A 241 1.72 14.21 10.54
C GLY A 241 0.99 13.12 11.30
N ASP A 242 -0.12 13.51 11.91
CA ASP A 242 -0.98 12.62 12.66
C ASP A 242 -2.34 12.53 11.99
N ILE A 243 -2.97 11.35 12.04
CA ILE A 243 -4.40 11.21 11.72
C ILE A 243 -5.19 11.91 12.83
N PRO A 244 -6.28 12.63 12.52
CA PRO A 244 -7.15 13.18 13.53
C PRO A 244 -7.63 12.11 14.53
N TYR A 245 -7.87 12.51 15.78
CA TYR A 245 -8.40 11.57 16.77
C TYR A 245 -9.74 10.98 16.34
N VAL A 246 -9.82 9.67 16.51
CA VAL A 246 -11.08 8.92 16.48
C VAL A 246 -11.70 9.01 17.86
N GLU A 247 -12.75 9.79 18.01
CA GLU A 247 -13.52 9.85 19.24
C GLU A 247 -14.41 8.60 19.38
N VAL A 248 -14.36 7.96 20.53
CA VAL A 248 -15.18 6.76 20.81
C VAL A 248 -16.45 7.15 21.53
N PRO A 249 -17.64 6.88 20.94
CA PRO A 249 -18.91 7.17 21.60
C PRO A 249 -18.98 6.52 23.00
N ALA A 250 -19.57 7.22 23.98
CA ALA A 250 -19.62 6.75 25.37
C ALA A 250 -20.15 5.32 25.54
N ALA A 251 -21.10 4.91 24.69
CA ALA A 251 -21.68 3.58 24.69
C ALA A 251 -20.73 2.46 24.19
N ASP A 252 -19.63 2.86 23.54
CA ASP A 252 -18.69 1.93 22.91
C ASP A 252 -17.31 1.93 23.59
N GLN A 253 -17.05 2.83 24.53
CA GLN A 253 -15.76 3.03 25.19
C GLN A 253 -15.22 1.78 25.93
N SER A 254 -16.10 0.89 26.37
CA SER A 254 -15.75 -0.37 27.03
C SER A 254 -15.80 -1.58 26.09
N LYS A 255 -16.05 -1.35 24.79
CA LYS A 255 -16.11 -2.41 23.78
C LYS A 255 -14.78 -2.54 23.03
N GLN A 256 -14.55 -3.73 22.49
CA GLN A 256 -13.44 -3.97 21.57
C GLN A 256 -13.59 -3.11 20.32
N ILE A 257 -12.51 -2.45 19.92
CA ILE A 257 -12.45 -1.60 18.73
C ILE A 257 -11.54 -2.27 17.70
N LYS A 258 -12.04 -2.41 16.46
CA LYS A 258 -11.24 -2.84 15.31
C LYS A 258 -11.31 -1.77 14.24
N GLN A 259 -10.12 -1.27 13.82
CA GLN A 259 -10.01 -0.22 12.83
C GLN A 259 -8.77 -0.43 11.96
N ALA A 260 -8.92 -0.23 10.64
CA ALA A 260 -7.80 -0.23 9.72
C ALA A 260 -7.44 1.20 9.28
N PHE A 261 -6.13 1.41 9.09
CA PHE A 261 -5.55 2.64 8.55
C PHE A 261 -4.57 2.27 7.44
N TYR A 262 -4.51 3.12 6.41
CA TYR A 262 -3.51 3.00 5.34
C TYR A 262 -2.57 4.19 5.43
N VAL A 263 -1.28 3.91 5.53
CA VAL A 263 -0.22 4.91 5.68
C VAL A 263 0.93 4.60 4.72
N TYR A 264 1.82 5.55 4.49
CA TYR A 264 3.04 5.28 3.75
C TYR A 264 4.02 4.43 4.56
N GLU A 265 4.94 3.77 3.84
CA GLU A 265 6.11 3.17 4.46
C GLU A 265 6.90 4.22 5.24
N ASN A 266 7.50 3.79 6.36
CA ASN A 266 8.27 4.67 7.24
C ASN A 266 9.54 3.97 7.68
N TYR A 267 10.66 4.36 7.12
CA TYR A 267 11.96 3.81 7.45
C TYR A 267 12.57 4.57 8.63
N ASN A 268 12.97 3.84 9.67
CA ASN A 268 13.60 4.38 10.86
C ASN A 268 14.76 3.49 11.30
N GLU A 269 15.72 4.09 12.00
CA GLU A 269 16.78 3.35 12.68
C GLU A 269 16.23 2.47 13.80
N ASN A 270 16.93 1.39 14.10
CA ASN A 270 16.52 0.46 15.13
C ASN A 270 16.72 1.05 16.54
N ILE A 271 15.84 0.68 17.49
CA ILE A 271 16.04 0.97 18.91
C ILE A 271 17.15 0.05 19.43
N VAL A 272 18.25 0.63 19.86
CA VAL A 272 19.39 -0.14 20.36
C VAL A 272 19.03 -0.84 21.69
N GLY A 273 19.27 -2.14 21.77
CA GLY A 273 19.09 -2.92 23.00
C GLY A 273 17.65 -3.26 23.39
N ALA A 274 16.66 -2.91 22.54
CA ALA A 274 15.27 -3.28 22.82
C ALA A 274 15.05 -4.79 22.70
N VAL A 275 14.59 -5.42 23.79
CA VAL A 275 14.37 -6.87 23.90
C VAL A 275 12.94 -7.23 24.33
N LYS A 276 12.12 -6.24 24.68
CA LYS A 276 10.71 -6.39 25.08
C LYS A 276 9.87 -5.19 24.64
N GLN A 277 8.56 -5.33 24.68
CA GLN A 277 7.63 -4.30 24.21
C GLN A 277 7.72 -2.97 24.98
N THR A 278 8.01 -3.00 26.28
CA THR A 278 8.17 -1.77 27.10
C THR A 278 9.43 -0.98 26.76
N ASP A 279 10.42 -1.59 26.08
CA ASP A 279 11.61 -0.89 25.62
C ASP A 279 11.31 0.00 24.41
N ARG A 280 10.15 -0.21 23.75
CA ARG A 280 9.64 0.64 22.67
C ARG A 280 8.88 1.83 23.25
N CYS A 281 9.60 2.71 23.91
CA CYS A 281 9.09 3.93 24.54
C CYS A 281 9.85 5.16 24.01
N GLU A 282 9.27 6.35 24.22
CA GLU A 282 9.81 7.61 23.72
C GLU A 282 11.27 7.85 24.10
N ALA A 283 11.64 7.49 25.35
CA ALA A 283 13.00 7.67 25.85
C ALA A 283 14.07 6.85 25.12
N ASN A 284 13.66 5.77 24.43
CA ASN A 284 14.58 4.86 23.72
C ASN A 284 14.54 5.06 22.20
N ILE A 285 13.67 5.95 21.69
CA ILE A 285 13.65 6.28 20.26
C ILE A 285 14.93 7.02 19.90
N PRO A 286 15.66 6.58 18.85
CA PRO A 286 16.86 7.27 18.40
C PRO A 286 16.58 8.74 18.08
N ASN A 287 17.54 9.62 18.41
CA ASN A 287 17.39 11.04 18.16
C ASN A 287 17.22 11.31 16.65
N GLY A 288 16.20 12.07 16.29
CA GLY A 288 15.85 12.36 14.89
C GLY A 288 15.06 11.25 14.18
N ALA A 289 14.79 10.11 14.82
CA ALA A 289 13.88 9.11 14.30
C ALA A 289 12.42 9.52 14.54
N HIS A 290 11.56 9.19 13.56
CA HIS A 290 10.12 9.50 13.58
C HIS A 290 9.29 8.25 13.34
N PRO A 291 9.35 7.22 14.22
CA PRO A 291 8.60 5.99 14.02
C PRO A 291 7.10 6.25 14.14
N THR A 292 6.34 5.56 13.31
CA THR A 292 4.88 5.59 13.40
C THR A 292 4.41 4.88 14.67
N TYR A 293 3.44 5.47 15.37
CA TYR A 293 2.88 4.90 16.60
C TYR A 293 1.38 5.18 16.73
N VAL A 294 0.73 4.44 17.62
CA VAL A 294 -0.66 4.65 18.00
C VAL A 294 -0.72 5.36 19.33
N GLU A 295 -1.51 6.43 19.42
CA GLU A 295 -1.92 7.05 20.67
C GLU A 295 -3.33 6.58 21.04
N ILE A 296 -3.51 6.16 22.30
CA ILE A 296 -4.79 5.72 22.84
C ILE A 296 -5.00 6.48 24.14
N VAL A 297 -6.09 7.24 24.21
CA VAL A 297 -6.48 7.92 25.44
C VAL A 297 -7.59 7.13 26.12
N GLY A 298 -7.39 6.79 27.38
CA GLY A 298 -8.36 6.00 28.15
C GLY A 298 -8.49 6.47 29.59
N ILE A 299 -9.57 6.03 30.23
CA ILE A 299 -9.87 6.25 31.65
C ILE A 299 -9.93 4.89 32.32
N PRO A 300 -8.97 4.54 33.21
CA PRO A 300 -9.00 3.29 33.97
C PRO A 300 -10.21 3.23 34.92
N ASP A 301 -10.68 2.01 35.20
CA ASP A 301 -11.80 1.83 36.13
C ASP A 301 -11.45 2.33 37.52
N GLY A 302 -12.32 3.12 38.12
CA GLY A 302 -12.12 3.75 39.41
C GLY A 302 -11.34 5.08 39.38
N PHE A 303 -10.89 5.51 38.22
CA PHE A 303 -10.24 6.80 38.02
C PHE A 303 -11.15 7.79 37.27
N THR A 304 -10.86 9.07 37.40
CA THR A 304 -11.48 10.16 36.62
C THR A 304 -10.51 10.76 35.63
N ASP A 305 -9.24 10.56 35.86
CA ASP A 305 -8.15 11.09 35.04
C ASP A 305 -7.99 10.29 33.74
N GLN A 306 -7.60 10.96 32.68
CA GLN A 306 -7.26 10.35 31.40
C GLN A 306 -5.78 10.00 31.36
N TYR A 307 -5.47 8.88 30.73
CA TYR A 307 -4.11 8.41 30.50
C TYR A 307 -3.88 8.17 29.02
N LEU A 308 -2.68 8.57 28.54
CA LEU A 308 -2.21 8.42 27.18
C LEU A 308 -1.28 7.20 27.09
N TYR A 309 -1.59 6.27 26.22
CA TYR A 309 -0.81 5.09 25.90
C TYR A 309 -0.21 5.24 24.52
N ARG A 310 1.12 5.06 24.38
CA ARG A 310 1.82 5.07 23.09
C ARG A 310 2.30 3.69 22.71
N VAL A 311 1.95 3.23 21.52
CA VAL A 311 2.32 1.93 20.99
C VAL A 311 3.06 2.13 19.68
N TYR A 312 4.39 2.01 19.70
CA TYR A 312 5.23 2.14 18.50
C TYR A 312 5.10 0.90 17.61
N LEU A 313 4.92 1.14 16.31
CA LEU A 313 4.64 0.12 15.30
C LEU A 313 5.91 -0.36 14.59
N GLY A 314 5.80 -1.50 13.89
CA GLY A 314 6.90 -2.17 13.21
C GLY A 314 7.47 -3.34 14.01
N GLY A 315 8.52 -3.95 13.52
CA GLY A 315 9.26 -4.93 14.30
C GLY A 315 8.76 -6.37 14.23
N VAL A 316 8.08 -6.74 13.17
CA VAL A 316 7.76 -8.14 12.90
C VAL A 316 8.65 -8.65 11.77
N SER A 317 9.24 -9.84 11.95
CA SER A 317 10.00 -10.52 10.89
C SER A 317 9.07 -11.24 9.92
N SER A 318 9.60 -11.66 8.77
CA SER A 318 8.90 -12.52 7.82
C SER A 318 8.50 -13.89 8.41
N GLN A 319 9.06 -14.25 9.57
CA GLN A 319 8.77 -15.47 10.32
C GLN A 319 7.76 -15.24 11.46
N ASN A 320 7.12 -14.07 11.52
CA ASN A 320 6.22 -13.64 12.59
C ASN A 320 6.88 -13.55 13.99
N GLU A 321 8.19 -13.43 14.02
CA GLU A 321 8.92 -13.18 15.27
C GLU A 321 8.92 -11.69 15.59
N ILE A 322 8.59 -11.32 16.81
CA ILE A 322 8.63 -9.92 17.26
C ILE A 322 10.08 -9.47 17.39
N GLN A 323 10.45 -8.48 16.59
CA GLN A 323 11.76 -7.82 16.66
C GLN A 323 11.61 -6.45 17.32
N TYR A 324 11.65 -6.42 18.63
CA TYR A 324 11.37 -5.20 19.42
C TYR A 324 12.23 -4.00 19.06
N HIS A 325 13.43 -4.22 18.52
CA HIS A 325 14.32 -3.15 18.07
C HIS A 325 13.88 -2.48 16.76
N LYS A 326 13.07 -3.14 15.91
CA LYS A 326 12.65 -2.59 14.63
C LYS A 326 11.40 -1.73 14.76
N ILE A 327 11.46 -0.52 14.21
CA ILE A 327 10.37 0.47 14.17
C ILE A 327 10.09 0.98 12.74
N THR A 328 10.48 0.21 11.74
CA THR A 328 10.22 0.49 10.33
C THR A 328 8.89 -0.13 9.90
N LEU A 329 8.07 0.64 9.16
CA LEU A 329 6.91 0.15 8.44
C LEU A 329 7.24 -0.01 6.96
N LEU A 330 6.92 -1.17 6.40
CA LEU A 330 7.17 -1.49 4.99
C LEU A 330 5.87 -1.45 4.19
N ARG A 331 5.94 -0.99 2.92
CA ARG A 331 4.81 -1.05 1.98
C ARG A 331 4.40 -2.49 1.66
N ASN A 332 3.16 -2.67 1.23
CA ASN A 332 2.55 -3.97 0.93
C ASN A 332 2.53 -4.96 2.11
N TYR A 333 2.59 -4.42 3.35
CA TYR A 333 2.46 -5.18 4.59
C TYR A 333 1.22 -4.74 5.36
N GLU A 334 0.54 -5.71 5.98
CA GLU A 334 -0.48 -5.48 6.99
C GLU A 334 0.11 -5.76 8.37
N TYR A 335 0.15 -4.73 9.21
CA TYR A 335 0.53 -4.83 10.62
C TYR A 335 -0.74 -4.98 11.44
N TYR A 336 -0.97 -6.18 11.97
CA TYR A 336 -2.10 -6.46 12.83
C TYR A 336 -1.68 -6.25 14.30
N VAL A 337 -2.16 -5.17 14.90
CA VAL A 337 -1.73 -4.71 16.23
C VAL A 337 -2.84 -4.93 17.24
N THR A 338 -2.64 -5.86 18.17
CA THR A 338 -3.54 -6.09 19.31
C THR A 338 -3.00 -5.41 20.56
N VAL A 339 -3.78 -4.48 21.12
CA VAL A 339 -3.45 -3.78 22.36
C VAL A 339 -4.48 -4.12 23.42
N LYS A 340 -4.05 -4.82 24.47
CA LYS A 340 -4.84 -5.09 25.67
C LYS A 340 -4.53 -3.98 26.68
N LEU A 341 -5.52 -3.16 26.99
CA LEU A 341 -5.39 -1.99 27.88
C LEU A 341 -5.93 -2.32 29.26
N ALA A 342 -5.04 -2.41 30.24
CA ALA A 342 -5.39 -2.81 31.61
C ALA A 342 -4.78 -1.84 32.63
N GLY A 343 -5.63 -1.19 33.40
CA GLY A 343 -5.23 -0.30 34.51
C GLY A 343 -4.65 1.05 34.06
N ASP A 344 -4.03 1.75 35.00
CA ASP A 344 -3.47 3.10 34.85
C ASP A 344 -2.05 3.13 34.22
N GLY A 345 -1.50 1.96 33.89
CA GLY A 345 -0.16 1.86 33.31
C GLY A 345 0.96 2.24 34.28
N THR A 346 0.74 2.22 35.61
CA THR A 346 1.77 2.53 36.60
C THR A 346 3.04 1.73 36.36
N GLY A 347 4.16 2.42 36.13
CA GLY A 347 5.46 1.80 35.83
C GLY A 347 5.66 1.39 34.36
N ASP A 348 4.70 1.60 33.46
CA ASP A 348 4.90 1.42 32.03
C ASP A 348 5.39 2.74 31.40
N PRO A 349 6.63 2.78 30.85
CA PRO A 349 7.20 4.01 30.27
C PRO A 349 6.47 4.52 29.02
N ARG A 350 5.51 3.75 28.50
CA ARG A 350 4.68 4.12 27.33
C ARG A 350 3.40 4.83 27.74
N VAL A 351 3.17 5.00 29.05
CA VAL A 351 1.92 5.56 29.58
C VAL A 351 2.23 6.85 30.34
N SER A 352 1.44 7.88 30.09
CA SER A 352 1.48 9.17 30.79
C SER A 352 0.09 9.65 31.15
N LYS A 353 -0.04 10.40 32.23
CA LYS A 353 -1.29 11.08 32.58
C LYS A 353 -1.49 12.23 31.57
N VAL A 354 -2.70 12.40 31.10
CA VAL A 354 -3.08 13.57 30.27
C VAL A 354 -3.31 14.75 31.20
N GLU A 355 -2.57 15.84 31.00
CA GLU A 355 -2.73 17.08 31.76
C GLU A 355 -3.95 17.91 31.33
#